data_a79c9cb65c8c44da3907f1a64877ab32
#
_entry.id   a79c9cb65c8c44da3907f1a64877ab32
#
_cell.length_a   1.000
_cell.length_b   1.000
_cell.length_c   1.000
_cell.angle_alpha   90.00
_cell.angle_beta   90.00
_cell.angle_gamma   90.00
#
_symmetry.space_group_name_H-M   'P 1'
#
loop_
_entity.id
_entity.type
_entity.pdbx_description
1 polymer ?
#
loop_
_entity_poly.entity_id
_entity_poly.type
_entity_poly.pdbx_seq_one_letter_code
_entity_poly.pdbx_strand_id
1 'polypeptide(L)'
;MKYLKTPLRYPGGKSRVAKMLLEKFPSEIKEFREPFVGGGSVALLFSQKYPDIPVWVNDKYEYLYSFWKTLQERGDELSDTLYNIKVENSTEEKAKELFLSAKDEISKADTFQQAVLFWILNKCSYSGFTENSSFSKTASKQNFTTRGAHHLKSISEVIQKWHITNLDYNDVMNDQESERLGVFVFLDPPYKINTYLYGTNAEMHKNFNHELFVDCCKICPHKWLVTYNIDDELKEAYKDFNQEEFKITYGMKHRADNKLKTELLVTNFTESTPLASLYETV
;
A
#
# COMPACT_ATOMS: atom_id res chain seq x y z
N MET A 1 -2.73 21.23 8.13
CA MET A 1 -3.86 20.45 7.57
C MET A 1 -3.75 19.00 8.03
N LYS A 2 -4.87 18.30 8.34
CA LYS A 2 -4.83 16.90 8.77
C LYS A 2 -5.11 16.02 7.55
N TYR A 3 -4.09 15.32 7.08
CA TYR A 3 -4.22 14.40 5.94
C TYR A 3 -5.08 13.17 6.26
N LEU A 4 -5.83 12.70 5.26
CA LEU A 4 -6.54 11.43 5.31
C LEU A 4 -5.52 10.29 5.40
N LYS A 5 -5.86 9.28 6.19
CA LYS A 5 -5.06 8.07 6.32
C LYS A 5 -5.65 6.95 5.47
N THR A 6 -4.80 6.00 5.10
CA THR A 6 -5.25 4.81 4.38
C THR A 6 -6.43 4.14 5.08
N PRO A 7 -7.45 3.69 4.31
CA PRO A 7 -8.58 2.97 4.87
C PRO A 7 -8.23 1.52 5.22
N LEU A 8 -7.11 0.99 4.73
CA LEU A 8 -6.73 -0.40 4.89
C LEU A 8 -5.78 -0.62 6.09
N ARG A 9 -5.91 -1.78 6.69
CA ARG A 9 -4.93 -2.35 7.60
C ARG A 9 -4.01 -3.24 6.78
N TYR A 10 -2.80 -2.76 6.51
CA TYR A 10 -1.88 -3.48 5.65
C TYR A 10 -0.59 -3.79 6.41
N PRO A 11 -0.22 -5.07 6.54
CA PRO A 11 1.04 -5.46 7.16
C PRO A 11 2.22 -4.84 6.41
N GLY A 12 3.22 -4.31 7.12
CA GLY A 12 4.33 -3.59 6.48
C GLY A 12 4.00 -2.18 5.98
N GLY A 13 2.73 -1.75 6.04
CA GLY A 13 2.29 -0.45 5.52
C GLY A 13 3.04 0.75 6.12
N LYS A 14 3.42 1.70 5.28
CA LYS A 14 4.30 2.83 5.60
C LYS A 14 3.60 4.03 6.25
N SER A 15 2.36 3.89 6.74
CA SER A 15 1.55 5.02 7.28
C SER A 15 2.24 5.85 8.36
N ARG A 16 3.16 5.27 9.14
CA ARG A 16 3.88 5.98 10.21
C ARG A 16 5.09 6.75 9.72
N VAL A 17 5.66 6.32 8.62
CA VAL A 17 6.90 6.87 8.05
C VAL A 17 6.68 7.57 6.72
N ALA A 18 5.45 7.57 6.18
CA ALA A 18 5.14 8.17 4.89
C ALA A 18 5.60 9.63 4.78
N LYS A 19 5.44 10.43 5.85
CA LYS A 19 5.93 11.82 5.86
C LYS A 19 7.44 11.89 5.70
N MET A 20 8.17 11.09 6.47
CA MET A 20 9.64 11.03 6.40
C MET A 20 10.12 10.52 5.05
N LEU A 21 9.41 9.52 4.47
CA LEU A 21 9.73 9.04 3.13
C LEU A 21 9.55 10.13 2.07
N LEU A 22 8.47 10.93 2.15
CA LEU A 22 8.26 12.04 1.22
C LEU A 22 9.38 13.11 1.30
N GLU A 23 10.04 13.28 2.45
CA GLU A 23 11.19 14.17 2.62
C GLU A 23 12.45 13.65 1.91
N LYS A 24 12.48 12.37 1.55
CA LYS A 24 13.56 11.72 0.78
C LYS A 24 13.29 11.68 -0.72
N PHE A 25 12.12 12.15 -1.16
CA PHE A 25 11.78 12.17 -2.59
C PHE A 25 12.53 13.28 -3.32
N PRO A 26 12.78 13.12 -4.62
CA PRO A 26 13.45 14.14 -5.41
C PRO A 26 12.65 15.44 -5.45
N SER A 27 13.35 16.56 -5.63
CA SER A 27 12.76 17.91 -5.66
C SER A 27 11.79 18.12 -6.82
N GLU A 28 12.03 17.48 -7.96
CA GLU A 28 11.19 17.57 -9.15
C GLU A 28 10.57 16.23 -9.49
N ILE A 29 9.25 16.15 -9.35
CA ILE A 29 8.43 15.01 -9.75
C ILE A 29 7.33 15.52 -10.67
N LYS A 30 7.27 14.97 -11.88
CA LYS A 30 6.19 15.24 -12.84
C LYS A 30 5.17 14.11 -12.94
N GLU A 31 5.56 12.91 -12.50
CA GLU A 31 4.69 11.75 -12.34
C GLU A 31 5.22 10.88 -11.21
N PHE A 32 4.34 10.44 -10.33
CA PHE A 32 4.66 9.53 -9.23
C PHE A 32 4.11 8.13 -9.52
N ARG A 33 4.94 7.10 -9.34
CA ARG A 33 4.55 5.70 -9.50
C ARG A 33 4.79 4.91 -8.21
N GLU A 34 3.82 4.07 -7.82
CA GLU A 34 3.92 3.12 -6.70
C GLU A 34 3.50 1.71 -7.16
N PRO A 35 4.45 0.91 -7.72
CA PRO A 35 4.17 -0.44 -8.27
C PRO A 35 3.69 -1.47 -7.25
N PHE A 36 3.95 -1.24 -5.97
CA PHE A 36 3.53 -2.08 -4.84
C PHE A 36 2.67 -1.25 -3.88
N VAL A 37 1.50 -0.80 -4.33
CA VAL A 37 0.71 0.19 -3.58
C VAL A 37 0.23 -0.32 -2.21
N GLY A 38 -0.05 -1.61 -2.08
CA GLY A 38 -0.49 -2.19 -0.83
C GLY A 38 -1.62 -1.39 -0.17
N GLY A 39 -1.38 -0.97 1.07
CA GLY A 39 -2.32 -0.11 1.79
C GLY A 39 -2.43 1.33 1.28
N GLY A 40 -1.68 1.76 0.28
CA GLY A 40 -1.75 3.07 -0.37
C GLY A 40 -1.37 4.26 0.52
N SER A 41 -0.59 4.04 1.57
CA SER A 41 -0.33 5.11 2.53
C SER A 41 0.61 6.20 2.01
N VAL A 42 1.53 5.85 1.11
CA VAL A 42 2.48 6.81 0.52
C VAL A 42 1.80 7.55 -0.63
N ALA A 43 1.20 6.84 -1.59
CA ALA A 43 0.47 7.47 -2.70
C ALA A 43 -0.66 8.39 -2.21
N LEU A 44 -1.44 7.96 -1.20
CA LEU A 44 -2.51 8.76 -0.65
C LEU A 44 -2.01 10.07 0.01
N LEU A 45 -0.90 10.00 0.75
CA LEU A 45 -0.29 11.20 1.33
C LEU A 45 0.31 12.08 0.24
N PHE A 46 0.97 11.50 -0.76
CA PHE A 46 1.54 12.21 -1.89
C PHE A 46 0.47 12.99 -2.67
N SER A 47 -0.63 12.33 -3.04
CA SER A 47 -1.74 12.96 -3.78
C SER A 47 -2.38 14.12 -3.03
N GLN A 48 -2.45 14.05 -1.70
CA GLN A 48 -3.00 15.15 -0.89
C GLN A 48 -2.04 16.33 -0.76
N LYS A 49 -0.72 16.09 -0.84
CA LYS A 49 0.28 17.17 -0.81
C LYS A 49 0.52 17.79 -2.18
N TYR A 50 0.40 17.00 -3.23
CA TYR A 50 0.73 17.37 -4.62
C TYR A 50 -0.42 16.97 -5.57
N PRO A 51 -1.59 17.61 -5.46
CA PRO A 51 -2.82 17.16 -6.14
C PRO A 51 -2.78 17.28 -7.67
N ASP A 52 -1.82 18.04 -8.19
CA ASP A 52 -1.67 18.28 -9.64
C ASP A 52 -0.66 17.33 -10.30
N ILE A 53 0.08 16.54 -9.51
CA ILE A 53 1.03 15.56 -10.04
C ILE A 53 0.27 14.25 -10.32
N PRO A 54 0.32 13.72 -11.57
CA PRO A 54 -0.24 12.42 -11.88
C PRO A 54 0.34 11.31 -11.01
N VAL A 55 -0.52 10.38 -10.61
CA VAL A 55 -0.16 9.24 -9.75
C VAL A 55 -0.58 7.95 -10.43
N TRP A 56 0.39 7.05 -10.63
CA TRP A 56 0.15 5.69 -11.09
C TRP A 56 0.44 4.72 -9.96
N VAL A 57 -0.59 4.00 -9.52
CA VAL A 57 -0.48 2.95 -8.50
C VAL A 57 -0.77 1.59 -9.11
N ASN A 58 -0.08 0.58 -8.64
CA ASN A 58 -0.25 -0.79 -9.09
C ASN A 58 -0.13 -1.77 -7.92
N ASP A 59 -0.80 -2.88 -8.01
CA ASP A 59 -0.53 -4.04 -7.17
C ASP A 59 -0.87 -5.33 -7.92
N LYS A 60 -0.05 -6.34 -7.73
CA LYS A 60 -0.25 -7.67 -8.34
C LYS A 60 -1.40 -8.44 -7.68
N TYR A 61 -1.76 -8.08 -6.45
CA TYR A 61 -2.81 -8.73 -5.70
C TYR A 61 -4.18 -8.27 -6.19
N GLU A 62 -4.87 -9.14 -6.93
CA GLU A 62 -6.12 -8.86 -7.62
C GLU A 62 -7.21 -8.26 -6.72
N TYR A 63 -7.43 -8.80 -5.53
CA TYR A 63 -8.48 -8.30 -4.63
C TYR A 63 -8.18 -6.90 -4.09
N LEU A 64 -6.92 -6.58 -3.91
CA LEU A 64 -6.48 -5.24 -3.53
C LEU A 64 -6.65 -4.25 -4.69
N TYR A 65 -6.29 -4.67 -5.91
CA TYR A 65 -6.58 -3.90 -7.12
C TYR A 65 -8.09 -3.64 -7.25
N SER A 66 -8.92 -4.68 -7.13
CA SER A 66 -10.38 -4.57 -7.19
C SER A 66 -10.93 -3.58 -6.16
N PHE A 67 -10.36 -3.57 -4.94
CA PHE A 67 -10.73 -2.59 -3.91
C PHE A 67 -10.39 -1.15 -4.31
N TRP A 68 -9.15 -0.87 -4.72
CA TRP A 68 -8.74 0.49 -5.08
C TRP A 68 -9.47 1.00 -6.33
N LYS A 69 -9.64 0.13 -7.31
CA LYS A 69 -10.35 0.45 -8.57
C LYS A 69 -11.83 0.75 -8.33
N THR A 70 -12.51 -0.09 -7.55
CA THR A 70 -13.91 0.13 -7.18
C THR A 70 -14.07 1.38 -6.31
N LEU A 71 -13.15 1.62 -5.37
CA LEU A 71 -13.18 2.84 -4.55
C LEU A 71 -13.03 4.10 -5.39
N GLN A 72 -12.23 4.07 -6.45
CA GLN A 72 -12.11 5.19 -7.39
C GLN A 72 -13.38 5.39 -8.21
N GLU A 73 -13.90 4.33 -8.83
CA GLU A 73 -14.97 4.43 -9.84
C GLU A 73 -16.37 4.49 -9.22
N ARG A 74 -16.57 3.82 -8.08
CA ARG A 74 -17.87 3.62 -7.43
C ARG A 74 -17.78 3.86 -5.91
N GLY A 75 -17.02 4.88 -5.48
CA GLY A 75 -16.69 5.08 -4.05
C GLY A 75 -17.90 5.32 -3.16
N ASP A 76 -18.88 6.08 -3.61
CA ASP A 76 -20.12 6.32 -2.85
C ASP A 76 -20.92 5.03 -2.68
N GLU A 77 -21.10 4.27 -3.76
CA GLU A 77 -21.82 3.01 -3.75
C GLU A 77 -21.12 1.96 -2.86
N LEU A 78 -19.81 1.84 -2.97
CA LEU A 78 -19.00 0.97 -2.11
C LEU A 78 -19.15 1.36 -0.64
N SER A 79 -19.07 2.66 -0.32
CA SER A 79 -19.24 3.18 1.02
C SER A 79 -20.62 2.87 1.60
N ASP A 80 -21.69 3.12 0.84
CA ASP A 80 -23.06 2.91 1.28
C ASP A 80 -23.37 1.41 1.42
N THR A 81 -22.88 0.57 0.51
CA THR A 81 -22.98 -0.90 0.61
C THR A 81 -22.32 -1.41 1.89
N LEU A 82 -21.08 -1.00 2.16
CA LEU A 82 -20.34 -1.43 3.36
C LEU A 82 -20.96 -0.88 4.66
N TYR A 83 -21.52 0.32 4.60
CA TYR A 83 -22.28 0.88 5.73
C TYR A 83 -23.49 0.02 6.07
N ASN A 84 -24.32 -0.33 5.09
CA ASN A 84 -25.52 -1.14 5.28
C ASN A 84 -25.16 -2.56 5.77
N ILE A 85 -24.17 -3.20 5.14
CA ILE A 85 -23.65 -4.51 5.61
C ILE A 85 -23.22 -4.43 7.08
N LYS A 86 -22.54 -3.35 7.49
CA LYS A 86 -22.16 -3.21 8.90
C LYS A 86 -23.31 -3.02 9.83
N VAL A 87 -24.34 -2.29 9.45
CA VAL A 87 -25.56 -2.10 10.26
C VAL A 87 -26.27 -3.45 10.47
N GLU A 88 -26.44 -4.24 9.42
CA GLU A 88 -27.08 -5.55 9.46
C GLU A 88 -26.27 -6.60 10.23
N ASN A 89 -24.93 -6.47 10.20
CA ASN A 89 -23.99 -7.37 10.87
C ASN A 89 -23.34 -6.71 12.09
N SER A 90 -24.19 -6.18 12.99
CA SER A 90 -23.75 -5.41 14.17
C SER A 90 -23.18 -6.27 15.30
N THR A 91 -23.56 -7.56 15.40
CA THR A 91 -23.09 -8.47 16.44
C THR A 91 -21.80 -9.17 16.04
N GLU A 92 -21.11 -9.79 17.01
CA GLU A 92 -19.87 -10.52 16.76
C GLU A 92 -20.11 -11.80 15.95
N GLU A 93 -21.20 -12.49 16.26
CA GLU A 93 -21.60 -13.74 15.59
C GLU A 93 -21.85 -13.47 14.11
N LYS A 94 -22.68 -12.48 13.78
CA LYS A 94 -22.95 -12.08 12.40
C LYS A 94 -21.69 -11.61 11.66
N ALA A 95 -20.83 -10.83 12.32
CA ALA A 95 -19.57 -10.40 11.72
C ALA A 95 -18.62 -11.58 11.45
N LYS A 96 -18.65 -12.64 12.27
CA LYS A 96 -17.88 -13.87 12.05
C LYS A 96 -18.44 -14.68 10.89
N GLU A 97 -19.76 -14.86 10.83
CA GLU A 97 -20.43 -15.53 9.72
C GLU A 97 -20.15 -14.82 8.39
N LEU A 98 -20.30 -13.50 8.36
CA LEU A 98 -19.96 -12.66 7.22
C LEU A 98 -18.49 -12.81 6.79
N PHE A 99 -17.55 -12.85 7.73
CA PHE A 99 -16.14 -13.05 7.44
C PHE A 99 -15.87 -14.43 6.81
N LEU A 100 -16.52 -15.47 7.30
CA LEU A 100 -16.35 -16.83 6.75
C LEU A 100 -16.94 -16.93 5.33
N SER A 101 -18.15 -16.43 5.13
CA SER A 101 -18.78 -16.35 3.81
C SER A 101 -17.89 -15.56 2.83
N ALA A 102 -17.37 -14.40 3.25
CA ALA A 102 -16.48 -13.59 2.42
C ALA A 102 -15.22 -14.33 1.97
N LYS A 103 -14.66 -15.21 2.80
CA LYS A 103 -13.50 -16.05 2.42
C LYS A 103 -13.83 -17.04 1.31
N ASP A 104 -15.01 -17.64 1.36
CA ASP A 104 -15.44 -18.67 0.42
C ASP A 104 -15.93 -18.10 -0.92
N GLU A 105 -16.35 -16.84 -0.92
CA GLU A 105 -16.99 -16.18 -2.05
C GLU A 105 -16.04 -15.29 -2.87
N ILE A 106 -15.01 -14.69 -2.25
CA ILE A 106 -14.18 -13.65 -2.87
C ILE A 106 -13.56 -14.08 -4.20
N SER A 107 -13.14 -15.34 -4.33
CA SER A 107 -12.52 -15.87 -5.55
C SER A 107 -13.50 -16.06 -6.73
N LYS A 108 -14.81 -16.01 -6.46
CA LYS A 108 -15.88 -16.22 -7.45
C LYS A 108 -16.62 -14.93 -7.76
N ALA A 109 -16.31 -13.87 -7.04
CA ALA A 109 -17.02 -12.59 -7.08
C ALA A 109 -16.55 -11.73 -8.26
N ASP A 110 -17.43 -10.84 -8.73
CA ASP A 110 -17.05 -9.78 -9.67
C ASP A 110 -16.22 -8.69 -8.96
N THR A 111 -15.65 -7.76 -9.73
CA THR A 111 -14.75 -6.73 -9.22
C THR A 111 -15.36 -5.91 -8.08
N PHE A 112 -16.64 -5.52 -8.18
CA PHE A 112 -17.30 -4.75 -7.11
C PHE A 112 -17.50 -5.59 -5.85
N GLN A 113 -17.99 -6.80 -6.02
CA GLN A 113 -18.17 -7.73 -4.90
C GLN A 113 -16.82 -8.11 -4.27
N GLN A 114 -15.76 -8.33 -5.06
CA GLN A 114 -14.41 -8.53 -4.55
C GLN A 114 -13.96 -7.36 -3.65
N ALA A 115 -14.23 -6.12 -4.06
CA ALA A 115 -13.89 -4.95 -3.25
C ALA A 115 -14.63 -4.91 -1.91
N VAL A 116 -15.93 -5.24 -1.91
CA VAL A 116 -16.75 -5.35 -0.70
C VAL A 116 -16.20 -6.44 0.23
N LEU A 117 -16.00 -7.65 -0.31
CA LEU A 117 -15.54 -8.81 0.46
C LEU A 117 -14.11 -8.61 0.98
N PHE A 118 -13.22 -8.06 0.16
CA PHE A 118 -11.85 -7.73 0.56
C PHE A 118 -11.83 -6.75 1.74
N TRP A 119 -12.66 -5.70 1.71
CA TRP A 119 -12.71 -4.74 2.82
C TRP A 119 -13.21 -5.40 4.11
N ILE A 120 -14.25 -6.27 4.03
CA ILE A 120 -14.74 -7.04 5.18
C ILE A 120 -13.63 -7.92 5.76
N LEU A 121 -12.97 -8.69 4.90
CA LEU A 121 -11.84 -9.55 5.29
C LEU A 121 -10.73 -8.74 5.92
N ASN A 122 -10.34 -7.61 5.33
CA ASN A 122 -9.31 -6.73 5.87
C ASN A 122 -9.67 -6.19 7.27
N LYS A 123 -10.95 -5.80 7.48
CA LYS A 123 -11.40 -5.22 8.75
C LYS A 123 -11.62 -6.24 9.86
N CYS A 124 -12.00 -7.46 9.51
CA CYS A 124 -12.36 -8.50 10.48
C CYS A 124 -11.25 -9.52 10.74
N SER A 125 -10.18 -9.54 9.94
CA SER A 125 -9.06 -10.49 10.11
C SER A 125 -8.05 -10.08 11.19
N TYR A 126 -7.32 -11.04 11.70
CA TYR A 126 -6.13 -10.78 12.51
C TYR A 126 -5.10 -10.00 11.67
N SER A 127 -4.61 -8.90 12.20
CA SER A 127 -3.59 -8.02 11.57
C SER A 127 -3.87 -7.52 10.15
N GLY A 128 -5.06 -7.74 9.58
CA GLY A 128 -5.41 -7.32 8.22
C GLY A 128 -4.90 -8.26 7.12
N PHE A 129 -4.58 -9.52 7.47
CA PHE A 129 -4.11 -10.54 6.50
C PHE A 129 -5.21 -11.14 5.63
N THR A 130 -6.37 -10.52 5.58
CA THR A 130 -7.50 -10.85 4.70
C THR A 130 -7.89 -12.35 4.73
N GLU A 131 -8.02 -13.00 3.57
CA GLU A 131 -8.43 -14.40 3.44
C GLU A 131 -7.40 -15.41 4.02
N ASN A 132 -6.14 -14.99 4.17
CA ASN A 132 -5.08 -15.86 4.72
C ASN A 132 -5.03 -15.89 6.24
N SER A 133 -6.01 -15.26 6.88
CA SER A 133 -6.05 -15.13 8.33
C SER A 133 -7.34 -15.70 8.93
N SER A 134 -7.37 -15.75 10.25
CA SER A 134 -8.55 -16.08 11.03
C SER A 134 -9.35 -14.82 11.39
N PHE A 135 -10.63 -15.00 11.67
CA PHE A 135 -11.48 -13.96 12.25
C PHE A 135 -10.88 -13.45 13.55
N SER A 136 -10.91 -12.15 13.75
CA SER A 136 -10.50 -11.50 14.97
C SER A 136 -11.65 -10.69 15.57
N LYS A 137 -12.17 -11.14 16.72
CA LYS A 137 -13.19 -10.44 17.51
C LYS A 137 -12.80 -8.98 17.79
N THR A 138 -11.56 -8.75 18.21
CA THR A 138 -11.06 -7.40 18.50
C THR A 138 -11.00 -6.56 17.24
N ALA A 139 -10.50 -7.12 16.12
CA ALA A 139 -10.41 -6.40 14.87
C ALA A 139 -11.81 -6.04 14.31
N SER A 140 -12.76 -6.97 14.32
CA SER A 140 -14.12 -6.74 13.84
C SER A 140 -14.84 -5.63 14.62
N LYS A 141 -14.63 -5.54 15.94
CA LYS A 141 -15.19 -4.47 16.77
C LYS A 141 -14.53 -3.12 16.54
N GLN A 142 -13.22 -3.07 16.35
CA GLN A 142 -12.46 -1.82 16.28
C GLN A 142 -12.35 -1.25 14.87
N ASN A 143 -12.36 -2.09 13.83
CA ASN A 143 -12.05 -1.68 12.48
C ASN A 143 -13.20 -1.84 11.49
N PHE A 144 -14.10 -2.81 11.69
CA PHE A 144 -15.32 -2.97 10.90
C PHE A 144 -16.41 -2.03 11.48
N THR A 145 -16.41 -0.78 11.06
CA THR A 145 -17.26 0.26 11.60
C THR A 145 -17.97 1.06 10.50
N THR A 146 -19.18 1.58 10.80
CA THR A 146 -19.93 2.47 9.90
C THR A 146 -19.14 3.75 9.57
N ARG A 147 -18.40 4.29 10.56
CA ARG A 147 -17.50 5.43 10.33
C ARG A 147 -16.38 5.09 9.34
N GLY A 148 -15.82 3.87 9.43
CA GLY A 148 -14.79 3.40 8.51
C GLY A 148 -15.31 3.26 7.08
N ALA A 149 -16.53 2.77 6.91
CA ALA A 149 -17.21 2.70 5.62
C ALA A 149 -17.45 4.10 5.04
N HIS A 150 -18.02 5.00 5.83
CA HIS A 150 -18.31 6.38 5.41
C HIS A 150 -17.03 7.16 5.03
N HIS A 151 -15.91 6.89 5.69
CA HIS A 151 -14.61 7.53 5.39
C HIS A 151 -14.09 7.22 3.97
N LEU A 152 -14.57 6.14 3.35
CA LEU A 152 -14.20 5.78 1.98
C LEU A 152 -14.59 6.86 0.96
N LYS A 153 -15.70 7.59 1.18
CA LYS A 153 -16.13 8.71 0.30
C LYS A 153 -15.04 9.77 0.16
N SER A 154 -14.49 10.22 1.28
CA SER A 154 -13.40 11.22 1.26
C SER A 154 -12.12 10.70 0.62
N ILE A 155 -11.84 9.40 0.75
CA ILE A 155 -10.67 8.80 0.08
C ILE A 155 -10.90 8.68 -1.42
N SER A 156 -12.11 8.29 -1.83
CA SER A 156 -12.51 8.23 -3.24
C SER A 156 -12.26 9.57 -3.94
N GLU A 157 -12.61 10.70 -3.31
CA GLU A 157 -12.36 12.03 -3.85
C GLU A 157 -10.88 12.31 -4.13
N VAL A 158 -9.99 11.89 -3.24
CA VAL A 158 -8.54 12.09 -3.38
C VAL A 158 -7.96 11.27 -4.52
N ILE A 159 -8.44 10.04 -4.71
CA ILE A 159 -7.87 9.08 -5.66
C ILE A 159 -8.48 9.15 -7.07
N GLN A 160 -9.38 10.10 -7.34
CA GLN A 160 -10.08 10.22 -8.63
C GLN A 160 -9.15 10.28 -9.85
N LYS A 161 -7.97 10.89 -9.68
CA LYS A 161 -6.98 11.04 -10.75
C LYS A 161 -5.93 9.93 -10.79
N TRP A 162 -6.02 8.91 -9.94
CA TRP A 162 -5.07 7.81 -9.96
C TRP A 162 -5.22 6.96 -11.23
N HIS A 163 -4.11 6.61 -11.85
CA HIS A 163 -4.05 5.49 -12.78
C HIS A 163 -3.83 4.22 -11.95
N ILE A 164 -4.81 3.31 -11.93
CA ILE A 164 -4.78 2.11 -11.09
C ILE A 164 -4.70 0.88 -11.98
N THR A 165 -3.67 0.04 -11.79
CA THR A 165 -3.42 -1.15 -12.61
C THR A 165 -3.18 -2.40 -11.78
N ASN A 166 -3.32 -3.58 -12.42
CA ASN A 166 -2.99 -4.90 -11.87
C ASN A 166 -1.98 -5.60 -12.79
N LEU A 167 -0.85 -4.95 -12.99
CA LEU A 167 0.23 -5.39 -13.87
C LEU A 167 1.39 -6.01 -13.07
N ASP A 168 2.39 -6.51 -13.78
CA ASP A 168 3.67 -6.77 -13.15
C ASP A 168 4.36 -5.45 -12.79
N TYR A 169 5.11 -5.42 -11.67
CA TYR A 169 5.84 -4.22 -11.24
C TYR A 169 6.82 -3.71 -12.30
N ASN A 170 7.40 -4.63 -13.07
CA ASN A 170 8.36 -4.28 -14.11
C ASN A 170 7.72 -3.46 -15.24
N ASP A 171 6.46 -3.75 -15.59
CA ASP A 171 5.72 -2.99 -16.61
C ASP A 171 5.51 -1.53 -16.16
N VAL A 172 5.29 -1.32 -14.86
CA VAL A 172 5.09 0.02 -14.28
C VAL A 172 6.41 0.78 -14.10
N MET A 173 7.48 0.07 -13.69
CA MET A 173 8.80 0.67 -13.48
C MET A 173 9.47 1.10 -14.78
N ASN A 174 9.31 0.31 -15.84
CA ASN A 174 10.06 0.44 -17.09
C ASN A 174 9.18 0.87 -18.26
N ASP A 175 7.94 1.31 -18.00
CA ASP A 175 7.10 1.87 -19.05
C ASP A 175 7.75 3.11 -19.69
N GLN A 176 8.07 2.96 -20.98
CA GLN A 176 8.74 3.97 -21.80
C GLN A 176 7.77 4.77 -22.68
N GLU A 177 6.48 4.41 -22.69
CA GLU A 177 5.49 5.13 -23.51
C GLU A 177 5.30 6.58 -23.06
N SER A 178 5.62 6.87 -21.80
CA SER A 178 5.76 8.24 -21.36
C SER A 178 7.22 8.69 -21.58
N GLU A 179 7.50 9.42 -22.65
CA GLU A 179 8.69 10.27 -22.80
C GLU A 179 8.78 11.35 -21.70
N ARG A 180 8.07 11.16 -20.60
CA ARG A 180 7.94 12.13 -19.50
C ARG A 180 9.22 12.11 -18.68
N LEU A 181 10.04 13.09 -18.90
CA LEU A 181 11.11 13.44 -17.97
C LEU A 181 10.49 13.74 -16.60
N GLY A 182 11.12 13.26 -15.50
CA GLY A 182 10.68 13.57 -14.15
C GLY A 182 9.72 12.54 -13.54
N VAL A 183 9.68 11.31 -14.03
CA VAL A 183 9.00 10.18 -13.35
C VAL A 183 9.81 9.79 -12.11
N PHE A 184 9.12 9.61 -11.01
CA PHE A 184 9.67 9.08 -9.77
C PHE A 184 8.91 7.82 -9.33
N VAL A 185 9.65 6.75 -9.03
CA VAL A 185 9.09 5.45 -8.64
C VAL A 185 9.40 5.15 -7.17
N PHE A 186 8.37 5.00 -6.34
CA PHE A 186 8.50 4.52 -4.97
C PHE A 186 8.23 3.02 -4.92
N LEU A 187 9.16 2.26 -4.34
CA LEU A 187 9.17 0.81 -4.34
C LEU A 187 9.19 0.27 -2.90
N ASP A 188 8.14 -0.45 -2.52
CA ASP A 188 8.03 -1.17 -1.24
C ASP A 188 7.68 -2.64 -1.52
N PRO A 189 8.62 -3.41 -2.11
CA PRO A 189 8.39 -4.78 -2.53
C PRO A 189 8.17 -5.71 -1.32
N PRO A 190 7.67 -6.95 -1.53
CA PRO A 190 7.67 -7.97 -0.50
C PRO A 190 9.07 -8.14 0.10
N TYR A 191 9.19 -8.06 1.44
CA TYR A 191 10.48 -8.15 2.11
C TYR A 191 11.01 -9.60 2.12
N LYS A 192 12.32 -9.75 2.06
CA LYS A 192 12.99 -11.04 2.25
C LYS A 192 12.91 -11.44 3.73
N ILE A 193 11.85 -12.15 4.09
CA ILE A 193 11.58 -12.59 5.48
C ILE A 193 11.26 -14.08 5.52
N ASN A 194 11.66 -14.73 6.61
CA ASN A 194 11.39 -16.15 6.84
C ASN A 194 9.93 -16.44 7.25
N THR A 195 9.06 -15.42 7.34
CA THR A 195 7.65 -15.52 7.74
C THR A 195 6.73 -15.03 6.64
N TYR A 196 5.69 -15.81 6.35
CA TYR A 196 4.78 -15.61 5.22
C TYR A 196 3.69 -14.59 5.56
N LEU A 197 3.53 -13.53 4.74
CA LEU A 197 2.62 -12.43 5.04
C LEU A 197 1.50 -12.17 4.03
N TYR A 198 1.63 -12.54 2.73
CA TYR A 198 0.68 -12.13 1.68
C TYR A 198 0.33 -13.24 0.68
N GLY A 199 -0.88 -13.15 0.08
CA GLY A 199 -1.39 -14.05 -0.96
C GLY A 199 -1.89 -15.40 -0.43
N THR A 200 -2.68 -16.12 -1.22
CA THR A 200 -3.16 -17.47 -0.87
C THR A 200 -1.95 -18.36 -0.62
N ASN A 201 -1.82 -18.92 0.58
CA ASN A 201 -0.63 -19.68 1.03
C ASN A 201 0.70 -18.91 1.01
N ALA A 202 0.69 -17.58 1.06
CA ALA A 202 1.87 -16.73 1.02
C ALA A 202 2.67 -16.80 -0.31
N GLU A 203 2.03 -17.13 -1.40
CA GLU A 203 2.67 -17.31 -2.71
C GLU A 203 3.40 -16.05 -3.19
N MET A 204 2.84 -14.87 -2.93
CA MET A 204 3.45 -13.59 -3.35
C MET A 204 4.79 -13.31 -2.67
N HIS A 205 5.05 -13.84 -1.47
CA HIS A 205 6.35 -13.74 -0.80
C HIS A 205 7.31 -14.86 -1.21
N LYS A 206 6.81 -16.07 -1.36
CA LYS A 206 7.63 -17.24 -1.72
C LYS A 206 8.18 -17.13 -3.13
N ASN A 207 7.41 -16.50 -4.04
CA ASN A 207 7.71 -16.45 -5.46
C ASN A 207 8.28 -15.12 -5.90
N PHE A 208 8.47 -14.12 -4.99
CA PHE A 208 9.07 -12.86 -5.36
C PHE A 208 10.57 -13.05 -5.60
N ASN A 209 10.98 -12.81 -6.84
CA ASN A 209 12.37 -12.94 -7.25
C ASN A 209 13.12 -11.63 -6.95
N HIS A 210 13.84 -11.61 -5.82
CA HIS A 210 14.61 -10.44 -5.37
C HIS A 210 15.76 -10.09 -6.31
N GLU A 211 16.41 -11.07 -6.92
CA GLU A 211 17.52 -10.83 -7.87
C GLU A 211 17.00 -10.14 -9.13
N LEU A 212 15.93 -10.69 -9.71
CA LEU A 212 15.27 -10.06 -10.87
C LEU A 212 14.79 -8.64 -10.55
N PHE A 213 14.25 -8.41 -9.36
CA PHE A 213 13.82 -7.08 -8.93
C PHE A 213 14.99 -6.09 -8.85
N VAL A 214 16.13 -6.51 -8.29
CA VAL A 214 17.36 -5.70 -8.28
C VAL A 214 17.81 -5.35 -9.69
N ASP A 215 17.76 -6.32 -10.60
CA ASP A 215 18.13 -6.07 -12.01
C ASP A 215 17.15 -5.11 -12.70
N CYS A 216 15.85 -5.22 -12.42
CA CYS A 216 14.85 -4.23 -12.87
C CYS A 216 15.16 -2.83 -12.34
N CYS A 217 15.57 -2.70 -11.08
CA CYS A 217 15.99 -1.41 -10.51
C CYS A 217 17.22 -0.83 -11.22
N LYS A 218 18.21 -1.67 -11.56
CA LYS A 218 19.45 -1.24 -12.26
C LYS A 218 19.18 -0.68 -13.64
N ILE A 219 18.22 -1.24 -14.37
CA ILE A 219 17.89 -0.81 -15.74
C ILE A 219 16.78 0.24 -15.78
N CYS A 220 16.09 0.52 -14.68
CA CYS A 220 15.00 1.48 -14.61
C CYS A 220 15.49 2.89 -15.02
N PRO A 221 14.88 3.52 -16.06
CA PRO A 221 15.33 4.82 -16.57
C PRO A 221 14.92 5.99 -15.68
N HIS A 222 14.09 5.75 -14.69
CA HIS A 222 13.50 6.76 -13.83
C HIS A 222 14.27 6.90 -12.51
N LYS A 223 14.07 8.00 -11.80
CA LYS A 223 14.48 8.10 -10.39
C LYS A 223 13.62 7.17 -9.54
N TRP A 224 14.25 6.41 -8.66
CA TRP A 224 13.52 5.52 -7.76
C TRP A 224 14.07 5.51 -6.34
N LEU A 225 13.19 5.17 -5.40
CA LEU A 225 13.49 4.92 -4.00
C LEU A 225 12.89 3.56 -3.61
N VAL A 226 13.72 2.68 -3.07
CA VAL A 226 13.33 1.38 -2.54
C VAL A 226 13.42 1.37 -1.02
N THR A 227 12.42 0.77 -0.35
CA THR A 227 12.49 0.40 1.07
C THR A 227 12.57 -1.11 1.23
N TYR A 228 13.49 -1.58 2.11
CA TYR A 228 13.70 -3.00 2.39
C TYR A 228 14.01 -3.23 3.87
N ASN A 229 13.81 -4.48 4.36
CA ASN A 229 14.46 -4.89 5.60
C ASN A 229 15.98 -4.95 5.38
N ILE A 230 16.75 -4.73 6.46
CA ILE A 230 18.22 -4.87 6.38
C ILE A 230 18.57 -6.33 6.12
N ASP A 231 19.38 -6.53 5.08
CA ASP A 231 19.91 -7.81 4.63
C ASP A 231 21.24 -7.56 3.93
N ASP A 232 22.28 -8.30 4.28
CA ASP A 232 23.64 -8.05 3.75
C ASP A 232 23.77 -8.38 2.25
N GLU A 233 23.01 -9.37 1.75
CA GLU A 233 22.99 -9.70 0.32
C GLU A 233 22.33 -8.57 -0.47
N LEU A 234 21.24 -7.98 0.05
CA LEU A 234 20.61 -6.82 -0.57
C LEU A 234 21.51 -5.58 -0.55
N LYS A 235 22.23 -5.34 0.57
CA LYS A 235 23.21 -4.24 0.63
C LYS A 235 24.29 -4.40 -0.43
N GLU A 236 24.82 -5.60 -0.60
CA GLU A 236 25.82 -5.87 -1.64
C GLU A 236 25.23 -5.73 -3.05
N ALA A 237 24.00 -6.21 -3.27
CA ALA A 237 23.32 -6.12 -4.57
C ALA A 237 23.05 -4.66 -5.01
N TYR A 238 22.90 -3.75 -4.05
CA TYR A 238 22.68 -2.32 -4.28
C TYR A 238 23.91 -1.44 -3.98
N LYS A 239 25.13 -2.01 -3.89
CA LYS A 239 26.36 -1.30 -3.49
C LYS A 239 26.71 -0.07 -4.33
N ASP A 240 26.29 -0.05 -5.58
CA ASP A 240 26.55 1.04 -6.53
C ASP A 240 25.54 2.19 -6.40
N PHE A 241 24.55 2.08 -5.50
CA PHE A 241 23.51 3.05 -5.25
C PHE A 241 23.63 3.69 -3.85
N ASN A 242 22.94 4.81 -3.64
CA ASN A 242 22.95 5.46 -2.33
C ASN A 242 22.13 4.63 -1.35
N GLN A 243 22.70 4.32 -0.19
CA GLN A 243 22.08 3.53 0.85
C GLN A 243 22.02 4.30 2.16
N GLU A 244 20.87 4.28 2.82
CA GLU A 244 20.64 4.88 4.13
C GLU A 244 19.89 3.89 5.03
N GLU A 245 20.30 3.77 6.29
CA GLU A 245 19.55 3.03 7.29
C GLU A 245 18.64 3.96 8.08
N PHE A 246 17.36 3.61 8.19
CA PHE A 246 16.41 4.39 8.97
C PHE A 246 15.61 3.53 9.94
N LYS A 247 15.20 4.12 11.06
CA LYS A 247 14.51 3.40 12.14
C LYS A 247 13.00 3.55 12.02
N ILE A 248 12.29 2.43 11.99
CA ILE A 248 10.82 2.36 12.00
C ILE A 248 10.33 1.71 13.28
N THR A 249 9.26 2.27 13.86
CA THR A 249 8.52 1.62 14.95
C THR A 249 7.29 0.94 14.40
N TYR A 250 7.30 -0.39 14.34
CA TYR A 250 6.12 -1.18 14.03
C TYR A 250 5.27 -1.38 15.29
N GLY A 251 4.07 -0.80 15.32
CA GLY A 251 3.19 -0.91 16.48
C GLY A 251 2.19 -2.05 16.36
N MET A 252 2.49 -3.19 16.95
CA MET A 252 1.45 -4.10 17.44
C MET A 252 1.20 -3.79 18.93
N LYS A 253 -0.03 -3.41 19.29
CA LYS A 253 -0.41 -2.89 20.61
C LYS A 253 -0.29 -3.88 21.80
N HIS A 254 0.27 -5.07 21.67
CA HIS A 254 0.24 -6.09 22.71
C HIS A 254 1.58 -6.74 23.13
N ARG A 255 2.72 -6.10 22.83
CA ARG A 255 3.98 -6.47 23.47
C ARG A 255 4.73 -5.22 23.92
N ALA A 256 5.21 -5.24 25.16
CA ALA A 256 5.99 -4.17 25.79
C ALA A 256 7.34 -3.86 25.11
N ASP A 257 7.67 -4.56 24.04
CA ASP A 257 8.80 -4.30 23.18
C ASP A 257 8.33 -3.54 21.93
N ASN A 258 8.35 -2.22 21.99
CA ASN A 258 8.44 -1.37 20.80
C ASN A 258 9.78 -1.68 20.11
N LYS A 259 9.84 -2.79 19.33
CA LYS A 259 11.06 -3.08 18.58
C LYS A 259 11.19 -2.06 17.49
N LEU A 260 12.09 -1.10 17.72
CA LEU A 260 12.69 -0.31 16.65
C LEU A 260 13.26 -1.32 15.66
N LYS A 261 12.72 -1.37 14.46
CA LYS A 261 13.34 -2.08 13.34
C LYS A 261 14.08 -1.05 12.50
N THR A 262 15.25 -1.42 12.07
CA THR A 262 16.00 -0.65 11.10
C THR A 262 15.66 -1.18 9.71
N GLU A 263 15.35 -0.29 8.78
CA GLU A 263 15.11 -0.60 7.37
C GLU A 263 16.19 0.05 6.51
N LEU A 264 16.41 -0.52 5.34
CA LEU A 264 17.29 -0.02 4.30
C LEU A 264 16.48 0.83 3.33
N LEU A 265 16.96 2.01 3.02
CA LEU A 265 16.48 2.88 1.98
C LEU A 265 17.57 2.98 0.91
N VAL A 266 17.20 2.70 -0.34
CA VAL A 266 18.14 2.78 -1.48
C VAL A 266 17.58 3.71 -2.53
N THR A 267 18.44 4.57 -3.12
CA THR A 267 18.07 5.47 -4.21
C THR A 267 19.11 5.45 -5.33
N ASN A 268 18.66 5.64 -6.58
CA ASN A 268 19.54 5.82 -7.73
C ASN A 268 19.85 7.30 -8.05
N PHE A 269 19.55 8.20 -7.12
CA PHE A 269 19.80 9.63 -7.26
C PHE A 269 20.39 10.22 -5.99
N THR A 270 21.11 11.31 -6.13
CA THR A 270 21.56 12.18 -5.04
C THR A 270 20.91 13.54 -5.21
N GLU A 271 20.15 14.00 -4.22
CA GLU A 271 19.59 15.36 -4.22
C GLU A 271 19.90 16.08 -2.93
N SER A 272 20.27 17.37 -3.07
CA SER A 272 20.60 18.24 -1.95
C SER A 272 19.39 18.97 -1.35
N THR A 273 18.23 18.97 -2.03
CA THR A 273 17.04 19.72 -1.60
C THR A 273 15.80 18.84 -1.74
N PRO A 274 15.14 18.49 -0.62
CA PRO A 274 13.92 17.70 -0.64
C PRO A 274 12.74 18.44 -1.28
N LEU A 275 11.84 17.69 -1.94
CA LEU A 275 10.59 18.20 -2.52
C LEU A 275 9.76 19.04 -1.51
N ALA A 276 9.74 18.62 -0.24
CA ALA A 276 9.02 19.31 0.82
C ALA A 276 9.43 20.77 1.01
N SER A 277 10.69 21.14 0.78
CA SER A 277 11.20 22.50 0.99
C SER A 277 10.76 23.49 -0.09
N LEU A 278 10.32 23.02 -1.26
CA LEU A 278 9.88 23.87 -2.38
C LEU A 278 8.43 24.33 -2.25
N TYR A 279 7.62 23.64 -1.46
CA TYR A 279 6.18 23.90 -1.30
C TYR A 279 5.80 24.50 0.06
N GLU A 280 6.74 24.70 0.98
CA GLU A 280 6.49 25.34 2.28
C GLU A 280 6.56 26.88 2.22
N THR A 281 6.82 27.48 1.06
CA THR A 281 7.03 28.93 0.86
C THR A 281 5.85 29.66 0.22
N VAL A 282 4.60 29.14 0.35
CA VAL A 282 3.38 29.87 -0.06
C VAL A 282 2.37 29.94 1.06
#